data_1e229d921fb1cf52b71bd16eb95cc8c9
#
_entry.id   1e229d921fb1cf52b71bd16eb95cc8c9
#
_cell.length_a   1.000
_cell.length_b   1.000
_cell.length_c   1.000
_cell.angle_alpha   90.00
_cell.angle_beta   90.00
_cell.angle_gamma   90.00
#
_symmetry.space_group_name_H-M   'P 1'
#
loop_
_entity.id
_entity.type
_entity.pdbx_description
1 polymer ?
#
loop_
_entity_poly.entity_id
_entity_poly.type
_entity_poly.pdbx_seq_one_letter_code
_entity_poly.pdbx_strand_id
1 'polypeptide(L)'
;DWVKDANGSPLKYTINMTMMRVDLPYPLKSGDQFKFSIKWWYNINNHVENRARSGYEFFPNDGNRAYVIAQFYPRLAVYNDVEGWQNHQFWGNGEFALNFGDFTVSLTVPADHVVEATGQLQNPKDVLSREELKRYRKAKTSFDKPVIIVSEEEAREREKSFSKKKKTWEFRAENVR
;
A
#
# COMPACT_ATOMS: atom_id res chain seq x y z
N ASP A 1 15.76 2.35 10.14
CA ASP A 1 14.43 1.87 10.54
C ASP A 1 14.22 2.15 12.02
N TRP A 2 13.01 2.36 12.44
CA TRP A 2 12.68 2.65 13.82
C TRP A 2 11.18 2.35 14.11
N VAL A 3 10.91 2.10 15.39
CA VAL A 3 9.55 2.00 15.95
C VAL A 3 9.45 3.03 17.08
N LYS A 4 8.41 3.85 17.09
CA LYS A 4 8.20 4.93 18.07
C LYS A 4 6.76 4.95 18.55
N ASP A 5 6.56 5.35 19.79
CA ASP A 5 5.22 5.64 20.34
C ASP A 5 4.64 6.96 19.79
N ALA A 6 3.45 7.34 20.27
CA ALA A 6 2.77 8.55 19.86
C ALA A 6 3.53 9.86 20.25
N ASN A 7 4.41 9.79 21.25
CA ASN A 7 5.22 10.92 21.71
C ASN A 7 6.56 11.02 20.97
N GLY A 8 6.83 10.08 20.05
CA GLY A 8 8.09 10.01 19.33
C GLY A 8 9.20 9.28 20.08
N SER A 9 8.91 8.69 21.24
CA SER A 9 9.88 7.92 22.02
C SER A 9 10.14 6.56 21.37
N PRO A 10 11.39 6.11 21.29
CA PRO A 10 11.71 4.84 20.67
C PRO A 10 11.12 3.67 21.48
N LEU A 11 10.55 2.71 20.78
CA LEU A 11 10.11 1.44 21.35
C LEU A 11 11.16 0.37 21.08
N LYS A 12 11.38 -0.49 22.06
CA LYS A 12 12.22 -1.67 21.89
C LYS A 12 11.52 -2.69 20.99
N TYR A 13 12.24 -3.22 20.02
CA TYR A 13 11.71 -4.27 19.15
C TYR A 13 12.78 -5.30 18.80
N THR A 14 12.33 -6.48 18.43
CA THR A 14 13.17 -7.57 17.95
C THR A 14 12.57 -8.13 16.67
N ILE A 15 13.39 -8.27 15.64
CA ILE A 15 13.00 -8.89 14.38
C ILE A 15 13.55 -10.32 14.35
N ASN A 16 12.66 -11.26 14.09
CA ASN A 16 13.01 -12.66 13.86
C ASN A 16 12.38 -13.09 12.53
N MET A 17 13.19 -13.10 11.48
CA MET A 17 12.78 -13.41 10.10
C MET A 17 11.60 -12.53 9.64
N THR A 18 10.41 -13.08 9.48
CA THR A 18 9.20 -12.38 9.01
C THR A 18 8.36 -11.76 10.14
N MET A 19 8.77 -11.94 11.39
CA MET A 19 8.04 -11.45 12.56
C MET A 19 8.83 -10.38 13.30
N MET A 20 8.13 -9.32 13.71
CA MET A 20 8.66 -8.29 14.59
C MET A 20 7.85 -8.25 15.88
N ARG A 21 8.53 -8.42 17.01
CA ARG A 21 7.96 -8.18 18.34
C ARG A 21 8.31 -6.77 18.79
N VAL A 22 7.30 -6.01 19.19
CA VAL A 22 7.46 -4.68 19.80
C VAL A 22 7.10 -4.77 21.27
N ASP A 23 8.00 -4.36 22.15
CA ASP A 23 7.77 -4.35 23.59
C ASP A 23 7.06 -3.02 23.95
N LEU A 24 5.85 -3.11 24.48
CA LEU A 24 5.10 -1.95 24.94
C LEU A 24 5.64 -1.48 26.29
N PRO A 25 5.64 -0.16 26.58
CA PRO A 25 6.12 0.37 27.85
C PRO A 25 5.25 0.00 29.06
N TYR A 26 4.00 -0.38 28.80
CA TYR A 26 3.02 -0.85 29.80
C TYR A 26 2.04 -1.84 29.16
N PRO A 27 1.44 -2.76 29.96
CA PRO A 27 0.42 -3.66 29.47
C PRO A 27 -0.80 -2.91 28.97
N LEU A 28 -1.29 -3.26 27.78
CA LEU A 28 -2.52 -2.72 27.22
C LEU A 28 -3.73 -3.46 27.83
N LYS A 29 -4.62 -2.73 28.48
CA LYS A 29 -5.84 -3.28 29.07
C LYS A 29 -6.98 -3.34 28.05
N SER A 30 -8.00 -4.10 28.33
CA SER A 30 -9.23 -4.14 27.52
C SER A 30 -9.83 -2.74 27.37
N GLY A 31 -10.12 -2.33 26.14
CA GLY A 31 -10.63 -1.00 25.82
C GLY A 31 -9.56 0.09 25.63
N ASP A 32 -8.32 -0.17 26.01
CA ASP A 32 -7.23 0.78 25.79
C ASP A 32 -6.80 0.82 24.32
N GLN A 33 -6.23 1.95 23.94
CA GLN A 33 -5.64 2.17 22.61
C GLN A 33 -4.14 2.47 22.73
N PHE A 34 -3.36 1.91 21.84
CA PHE A 34 -1.94 2.22 21.73
C PHE A 34 -1.62 2.69 20.31
N LYS A 35 -1.00 3.87 20.21
CA LYS A 35 -0.59 4.45 18.93
C LYS A 35 0.93 4.37 18.78
N PHE A 36 1.38 3.87 17.66
CA PHE A 36 2.81 3.80 17.33
C PHE A 36 3.05 4.04 15.85
N SER A 37 4.29 4.28 15.49
CA SER A 37 4.75 4.50 14.13
C SER A 37 5.94 3.59 13.84
N ILE A 38 6.02 3.10 12.62
CA ILE A 38 7.13 2.30 12.11
C ILE A 38 7.68 2.99 10.87
N LYS A 39 9.00 3.06 10.75
CA LYS A 39 9.66 3.39 9.49
C LYS A 39 10.42 2.16 9.00
N TRP A 40 10.15 1.77 7.77
CA TRP A 40 10.76 0.62 7.12
C TRP A 40 11.07 0.93 5.66
N TRP A 41 11.82 0.06 5.03
CA TRP A 41 12.05 0.06 3.59
C TRP A 41 12.27 -1.39 3.12
N TYR A 42 12.07 -1.62 1.83
CA TYR A 42 12.39 -2.88 1.19
C TYR A 42 12.66 -2.64 -0.30
N ASN A 43 13.39 -3.55 -0.93
CA ASN A 43 13.59 -3.54 -2.36
C ASN A 43 12.38 -4.16 -3.05
N ILE A 44 11.79 -3.43 -3.99
CA ILE A 44 10.73 -3.98 -4.83
C ILE A 44 11.39 -4.98 -5.78
N ASN A 45 11.00 -6.25 -5.70
CA ASN A 45 11.55 -7.32 -6.51
C ASN A 45 10.94 -7.36 -7.92
N ASN A 46 11.66 -7.93 -8.88
CA ASN A 46 11.10 -8.31 -10.17
C ASN A 46 10.21 -9.53 -9.98
N HIS A 47 8.89 -9.34 -10.10
CA HIS A 47 7.94 -10.43 -9.81
C HIS A 47 7.96 -11.53 -10.88
N VAL A 48 8.35 -11.22 -12.11
CA VAL A 48 8.45 -12.19 -13.19
C VAL A 48 9.62 -13.16 -12.95
N GLU A 49 10.80 -12.62 -12.63
CA GLU A 49 11.98 -13.42 -12.32
C GLU A 49 11.79 -14.28 -11.07
N ASN A 50 11.17 -13.72 -10.05
CA ASN A 50 10.96 -14.38 -8.77
C ASN A 50 9.67 -15.22 -8.72
N ARG A 51 8.87 -15.26 -9.80
CA ARG A 51 7.56 -15.91 -9.86
C ARG A 51 6.66 -15.48 -8.68
N ALA A 52 6.74 -14.20 -8.32
CA ALA A 52 5.99 -13.62 -7.20
C ALA A 52 4.69 -12.96 -7.69
N ARG A 53 3.73 -12.75 -6.78
CA ARG A 53 2.47 -12.04 -7.06
C ARG A 53 2.57 -10.53 -6.84
N SER A 54 3.66 -10.04 -6.27
CA SER A 54 3.88 -8.63 -5.96
C SER A 54 5.30 -8.23 -6.33
N GLY A 55 5.47 -7.04 -6.89
CA GLY A 55 6.74 -6.52 -7.34
C GLY A 55 6.59 -5.62 -8.56
N TYR A 56 7.63 -5.54 -9.37
CA TYR A 56 7.59 -4.85 -10.67
C TYR A 56 7.78 -5.83 -11.83
N GLU A 57 7.25 -5.45 -12.98
CA GLU A 57 7.56 -6.01 -14.28
C GLU A 57 8.23 -4.96 -15.14
N PHE A 58 9.29 -5.33 -15.83
CA PHE A 58 10.02 -4.44 -16.74
C PHE A 58 9.69 -4.74 -18.19
N PHE A 59 9.35 -3.72 -18.95
CA PHE A 59 9.05 -3.78 -20.38
C PHE A 59 10.23 -3.19 -21.15
N PRO A 60 11.12 -4.05 -21.71
CA PRO A 60 12.37 -3.57 -22.32
C PRO A 60 12.15 -2.74 -23.60
N ASN A 61 11.08 -2.96 -24.32
CA ASN A 61 10.79 -2.22 -25.55
C ASN A 61 10.53 -0.73 -25.31
N ASP A 62 9.92 -0.42 -24.17
CA ASP A 62 9.52 0.94 -23.81
C ASP A 62 10.37 1.51 -22.66
N GLY A 63 11.19 0.66 -22.02
CA GLY A 63 11.98 1.01 -20.86
C GLY A 63 11.17 1.25 -19.58
N ASN A 64 9.88 0.89 -19.59
CA ASN A 64 8.92 1.15 -18.53
C ASN A 64 8.78 0.02 -17.54
N ARG A 65 8.09 0.30 -16.43
CA ARG A 65 7.77 -0.67 -15.38
C ARG A 65 6.33 -0.55 -14.95
N ALA A 66 5.66 -1.70 -14.81
CA ALA A 66 4.43 -1.81 -14.06
C ALA A 66 4.73 -2.31 -12.64
N TYR A 67 4.00 -1.80 -11.66
CA TYR A 67 4.15 -2.18 -10.27
C TYR A 67 2.84 -2.74 -9.74
N VAL A 68 2.89 -3.94 -9.20
CA VAL A 68 1.78 -4.56 -8.44
C VAL A 68 2.30 -4.78 -7.02
N ILE A 69 1.77 -4.01 -6.08
CA ILE A 69 2.29 -4.00 -4.71
C ILE A 69 1.17 -4.36 -3.75
N ALA A 70 1.34 -5.47 -3.06
CA ALA A 70 0.42 -5.97 -2.05
C ALA A 70 1.18 -6.36 -0.79
N GLN A 71 0.52 -6.23 0.36
CA GLN A 71 1.08 -6.63 1.66
C GLN A 71 2.48 -6.05 1.92
N PHE A 72 2.67 -4.79 1.59
CA PHE A 72 3.98 -4.12 1.55
C PHE A 72 4.41 -3.47 2.86
N TYR A 73 3.59 -3.52 3.89
CA TYR A 73 3.81 -2.87 5.19
C TYR A 73 3.70 -3.87 6.34
N PRO A 74 4.39 -3.62 7.48
CA PRO A 74 4.24 -4.45 8.67
C PRO A 74 2.80 -4.45 9.17
N ARG A 75 2.22 -5.63 9.36
CA ARG A 75 0.84 -5.79 9.84
C ARG A 75 0.83 -6.39 11.23
N LEU A 76 -0.20 -6.02 12.00
CA LEU A 76 -0.43 -6.62 13.31
C LEU A 76 -0.78 -8.10 13.16
N ALA A 77 -0.10 -8.96 13.89
CA ALA A 77 -0.46 -10.36 13.99
C ALA A 77 -1.86 -10.50 14.62
N VAL A 78 -2.66 -11.41 14.08
CA VAL A 78 -3.99 -11.69 14.63
C VAL A 78 -3.86 -12.42 15.96
N TYR A 79 -4.70 -12.06 16.92
CA TYR A 79 -4.92 -12.83 18.14
C TYR A 79 -6.32 -13.44 18.10
N ASN A 80 -6.42 -14.73 18.34
CA ASN A 80 -7.69 -15.41 18.44
C ASN A 80 -7.69 -16.41 19.63
N ASP A 81 -8.86 -16.95 19.95
CA ASP A 81 -9.07 -17.87 21.07
C ASP A 81 -8.61 -19.30 20.79
N VAL A 82 -8.34 -19.65 19.55
CA VAL A 82 -7.91 -21.00 19.16
C VAL A 82 -6.40 -21.16 19.29
N GLU A 83 -5.63 -20.21 18.74
CA GLU A 83 -4.17 -20.30 18.64
C GLU A 83 -3.43 -19.20 19.41
N GLY A 84 -4.16 -18.24 19.98
CA GLY A 84 -3.58 -17.05 20.58
C GLY A 84 -2.99 -16.12 19.50
N TRP A 85 -1.76 -15.67 19.67
CA TRP A 85 -1.06 -14.87 18.67
C TRP A 85 -0.65 -15.71 17.46
N GLN A 86 -1.13 -15.34 16.27
CA GLN A 86 -0.72 -15.95 15.00
C GLN A 86 0.62 -15.35 14.55
N ASN A 87 1.68 -15.73 15.23
CA ASN A 87 3.04 -15.26 15.00
C ASN A 87 3.94 -16.27 14.28
N HIS A 88 3.34 -17.13 13.48
CA HIS A 88 4.07 -18.07 12.65
C HIS A 88 4.88 -17.36 11.56
N GLN A 89 6.03 -17.93 11.23
CA GLN A 89 6.87 -17.43 10.15
C GLN A 89 6.19 -17.62 8.78
N PHE A 90 6.45 -16.72 7.85
CA PHE A 90 6.01 -16.89 6.48
C PHE A 90 7.00 -17.74 5.68
N TRP A 91 6.57 -18.89 5.26
CA TRP A 91 7.38 -19.85 4.50
C TRP A 91 7.06 -19.92 3.01
N GLY A 92 6.31 -18.97 2.49
CA GLY A 92 5.89 -18.93 1.08
C GLY A 92 4.63 -19.74 0.76
N ASN A 93 4.18 -20.59 1.66
CA ASN A 93 2.93 -21.35 1.55
C ASN A 93 2.03 -21.06 2.75
N GLY A 94 0.73 -21.08 2.54
CA GLY A 94 -0.27 -20.80 3.56
C GLY A 94 -0.80 -19.38 3.51
N GLU A 95 -1.96 -19.19 4.12
CA GLU A 95 -2.65 -17.92 4.22
C GLU A 95 -2.64 -17.43 5.67
N PHE A 96 -2.61 -16.12 5.84
CA PHE A 96 -2.71 -15.50 7.16
C PHE A 96 -4.12 -14.97 7.36
N ALA A 97 -4.64 -15.12 8.57
CA ALA A 97 -5.76 -14.32 9.01
C ALA A 97 -5.28 -12.87 9.17
N LEU A 98 -6.09 -11.93 8.71
CA LEU A 98 -5.80 -10.50 8.78
C LEU A 98 -6.94 -9.78 9.47
N ASN A 99 -6.61 -8.85 10.36
CA ASN A 99 -7.60 -7.99 10.98
C ASN A 99 -8.15 -6.98 9.97
N PHE A 100 -9.44 -6.70 10.06
CA PHE A 100 -10.04 -5.57 9.37
C PHE A 100 -9.65 -4.26 10.04
N GLY A 101 -9.56 -3.21 9.26
CA GLY A 101 -9.25 -1.88 9.76
C GLY A 101 -9.53 -0.79 8.73
N ASP A 102 -9.42 0.44 9.18
CA ASP A 102 -9.50 1.62 8.33
C ASP A 102 -8.10 2.05 7.91
N PHE A 103 -7.95 2.36 6.63
CA PHE A 103 -6.67 2.73 6.03
C PHE A 103 -6.74 4.10 5.38
N THR A 104 -5.72 4.89 5.64
CA THR A 104 -5.38 6.08 4.85
C THR A 104 -3.98 5.88 4.31
N VAL A 105 -3.85 5.88 2.99
CA VAL A 105 -2.60 5.56 2.30
C VAL A 105 -2.20 6.70 1.39
N SER A 106 -0.96 7.18 1.52
CA SER A 106 -0.37 8.19 0.65
C SER A 106 0.77 7.56 -0.16
N LEU A 107 0.62 7.51 -1.48
CA LEU A 107 1.58 6.94 -2.42
C LEU A 107 2.25 8.07 -3.20
N THR A 108 3.53 8.30 -2.92
CA THR A 108 4.32 9.31 -3.63
C THR A 108 5.18 8.64 -4.69
N VAL A 109 4.87 8.90 -5.94
CA VAL A 109 5.50 8.30 -7.12
C VAL A 109 5.92 9.37 -8.13
N PRO A 110 6.74 9.05 -9.15
CA PRO A 110 7.00 9.97 -10.26
C PRO A 110 5.70 10.44 -10.90
N ALA A 111 5.67 11.71 -11.37
CA ALA A 111 4.43 12.36 -11.80
C ALA A 111 3.82 11.82 -13.10
N ASP A 112 4.57 11.01 -13.84
CA ASP A 112 4.14 10.27 -15.05
C ASP A 112 3.42 8.96 -14.73
N HIS A 113 3.48 8.46 -13.48
CA HIS A 113 2.78 7.26 -13.08
C HIS A 113 1.28 7.48 -12.93
N VAL A 114 0.52 6.46 -13.32
CA VAL A 114 -0.90 6.31 -12.99
C VAL A 114 -0.98 5.35 -11.81
N VAL A 115 -1.70 5.74 -10.77
CA VAL A 115 -1.82 4.95 -9.54
C VAL A 115 -3.27 4.61 -9.26
N GLU A 116 -3.51 3.34 -8.95
CA GLU A 116 -4.77 2.84 -8.40
C GLU A 116 -4.46 2.06 -7.11
N ALA A 117 -5.34 2.14 -6.14
CA ALA A 117 -5.20 1.41 -4.89
C ALA A 117 -6.56 1.06 -4.30
N THR A 118 -6.58 0.12 -3.36
CA THR A 118 -7.78 -0.19 -2.56
C THR A 118 -8.28 1.07 -1.86
N GLY A 119 -9.58 1.31 -1.98
CA GLY A 119 -10.25 2.46 -1.37
C GLY A 119 -10.61 3.56 -2.35
N GLN A 120 -10.97 4.69 -1.82
CA GLN A 120 -11.41 5.85 -2.59
C GLN A 120 -10.30 6.89 -2.68
N LEU A 121 -9.98 7.36 -3.89
CA LEU A 121 -9.06 8.48 -4.11
C LEU A 121 -9.61 9.77 -3.48
N GLN A 122 -8.84 10.39 -2.60
CA GLN A 122 -9.23 11.56 -1.81
C GLN A 122 -8.85 12.88 -2.49
N ASN A 123 -7.74 12.91 -3.22
CA ASN A 123 -7.20 14.12 -3.85
C ASN A 123 -7.16 14.07 -5.39
N PRO A 124 -8.26 13.71 -6.08
CA PRO A 124 -8.26 13.56 -7.53
C PRO A 124 -7.90 14.84 -8.29
N LYS A 125 -8.12 16.02 -7.69
CA LYS A 125 -7.79 17.31 -8.33
C LYS A 125 -6.28 17.56 -8.43
N ASP A 126 -5.49 16.94 -7.54
CA ASP A 126 -4.04 17.18 -7.46
C ASP A 126 -3.26 16.23 -8.37
N VAL A 127 -3.84 15.07 -8.68
CA VAL A 127 -3.16 13.98 -9.38
C VAL A 127 -3.66 13.74 -10.80
N LEU A 128 -4.95 14.02 -11.06
CA LEU A 128 -5.58 13.86 -12.38
C LEU A 128 -5.53 15.15 -13.19
N SER A 129 -5.39 15.02 -14.50
CA SER A 129 -5.61 16.13 -15.43
C SER A 129 -7.07 16.58 -15.41
N ARG A 130 -7.37 17.74 -16.04
CA ARG A 130 -8.74 18.26 -16.11
C ARG A 130 -9.70 17.28 -16.78
N GLU A 131 -9.27 16.63 -17.86
CA GLU A 131 -10.12 15.68 -18.62
C GLU A 131 -10.27 14.35 -17.87
N GLU A 132 -9.21 13.83 -17.26
CA GLU A 132 -9.28 12.65 -16.41
C GLU A 132 -10.20 12.87 -15.20
N LEU A 133 -10.11 14.04 -14.56
CA LEU A 133 -10.98 14.41 -13.45
C LEU A 133 -12.47 14.45 -13.86
N LYS A 134 -12.76 14.91 -15.06
CA LYS A 134 -14.13 14.89 -15.61
C LYS A 134 -14.62 13.46 -15.80
N ARG A 135 -13.80 12.59 -16.39
CA ARG A 135 -14.09 11.16 -16.55
C ARG A 135 -14.22 10.44 -15.21
N TYR A 136 -13.34 10.73 -14.25
CA TYR A 136 -13.40 10.19 -12.89
C TYR A 136 -14.73 10.53 -12.19
N ARG A 137 -15.19 11.79 -12.32
CA ARG A 137 -16.49 12.19 -11.77
C ARG A 137 -17.65 11.45 -12.42
N LYS A 138 -17.60 11.27 -13.75
CA LYS A 138 -18.60 10.50 -14.49
C LYS A 138 -18.58 9.02 -14.04
N ALA A 139 -17.41 8.44 -13.83
CA ALA A 139 -17.28 7.04 -13.39
C ALA A 139 -18.01 6.78 -12.06
N LYS A 140 -18.00 7.74 -11.14
CA LYS A 140 -18.70 7.62 -9.84
C LYS A 140 -20.22 7.46 -9.93
N THR A 141 -20.81 7.82 -11.05
CA THR A 141 -22.27 7.75 -11.29
C THR A 141 -22.64 6.81 -12.42
N SER A 142 -21.66 6.10 -12.98
CA SER A 142 -21.87 5.16 -14.10
C SER A 142 -21.87 3.73 -13.55
N PHE A 143 -23.06 3.15 -13.38
CA PHE A 143 -23.22 1.79 -12.83
C PHE A 143 -23.39 0.74 -13.93
N ASP A 144 -23.84 1.13 -15.12
CA ASP A 144 -24.11 0.20 -16.22
C ASP A 144 -22.88 -0.11 -17.07
N LYS A 145 -21.97 0.86 -17.20
CA LYS A 145 -20.77 0.73 -18.03
C LYS A 145 -19.56 1.36 -17.37
N PRO A 146 -18.39 0.71 -17.44
CA PRO A 146 -17.15 1.31 -16.97
C PRO A 146 -16.80 2.57 -17.76
N VAL A 147 -16.17 3.53 -17.11
CA VAL A 147 -15.65 4.75 -17.72
C VAL A 147 -14.14 4.71 -17.67
N ILE A 148 -13.49 4.76 -18.82
CA ILE A 148 -12.04 4.84 -18.93
C ILE A 148 -11.61 6.23 -18.43
N ILE A 149 -10.83 6.28 -17.35
CA ILE A 149 -10.34 7.52 -16.75
C ILE A 149 -9.08 8.00 -17.43
N VAL A 150 -8.11 7.11 -17.63
CA VAL A 150 -6.88 7.35 -18.40
C VAL A 150 -6.96 6.52 -19.66
N SER A 151 -6.91 7.15 -20.83
CA SER A 151 -6.96 6.41 -22.10
C SER A 151 -5.58 5.77 -22.40
N GLU A 152 -5.59 4.81 -23.33
CA GLU A 152 -4.35 4.17 -23.80
C GLU A 152 -3.38 5.19 -24.39
N GLU A 153 -3.88 6.15 -25.18
CA GLU A 153 -3.07 7.20 -25.79
C GLU A 153 -2.43 8.10 -24.72
N GLU A 154 -3.18 8.47 -23.68
CA GLU A 154 -2.68 9.26 -22.55
C GLU A 154 -1.62 8.49 -21.76
N ALA A 155 -1.79 7.19 -21.56
CA ALA A 155 -0.79 6.32 -20.93
C ALA A 155 0.47 6.26 -21.79
N ARG A 156 0.35 6.02 -23.10
CA ARG A 156 1.48 5.99 -24.04
C ARG A 156 2.25 7.31 -24.10
N GLU A 157 1.59 8.45 -23.99
CA GLU A 157 2.27 9.75 -23.90
C GLU A 157 3.08 9.88 -22.61
N ARG A 158 2.59 9.37 -21.49
CA ARG A 158 3.31 9.38 -20.22
C ARG A 158 4.55 8.48 -20.22
N GLU A 159 4.49 7.37 -20.94
CA GLU A 159 5.61 6.43 -21.09
C GLU A 159 6.83 7.03 -21.80
N LYS A 160 6.66 8.07 -22.61
CA LYS A 160 7.73 8.72 -23.37
C LYS A 160 8.68 9.55 -22.51
N SER A 161 8.36 9.82 -21.26
CA SER A 161 9.15 10.66 -20.38
C SER A 161 9.32 10.07 -18.99
N PHE A 162 10.47 10.33 -18.38
CA PHE A 162 10.75 9.96 -16.99
C PHE A 162 10.72 11.22 -16.13
N SER A 163 9.62 11.41 -15.41
CA SER A 163 9.44 12.59 -14.58
C SER A 163 10.33 12.60 -13.35
N LYS A 164 11.10 13.67 -13.16
CA LYS A 164 11.82 13.94 -11.90
C LYS A 164 10.91 14.54 -10.83
N LYS A 165 9.74 15.08 -11.21
CA LYS A 165 8.72 15.56 -10.29
C LYS A 165 7.96 14.38 -9.73
N LYS A 166 7.40 14.54 -8.54
CA LYS A 166 6.58 13.52 -7.88
C LYS A 166 5.17 14.04 -7.67
N LYS A 167 4.21 13.10 -7.60
CA LYS A 167 2.83 13.32 -7.16
C LYS A 167 2.52 12.38 -6.00
N THR A 168 1.70 12.84 -5.07
CA THR A 168 1.19 12.02 -3.97
C THR A 168 -0.28 11.73 -4.21
N TRP A 169 -0.61 10.46 -4.27
CA TRP A 169 -1.97 9.94 -4.40
C TRP A 169 -2.45 9.53 -3.02
N GLU A 170 -3.63 9.98 -2.61
CA GLU A 170 -4.19 9.72 -1.29
C GLU A 170 -5.44 8.85 -1.41
N PHE A 171 -5.45 7.70 -0.76
CA PHE A 171 -6.57 6.77 -0.76
C PHE A 171 -7.06 6.53 0.66
N ARG A 172 -8.37 6.33 0.80
CA ARG A 172 -9.01 5.93 2.05
C ARG A 172 -9.91 4.72 1.82
N ALA A 173 -9.76 3.73 2.67
CA ALA A 173 -10.61 2.54 2.71
C ALA A 173 -11.02 2.25 4.15
N GLU A 174 -12.27 1.87 4.35
CA GLU A 174 -12.83 1.56 5.67
C GLU A 174 -13.18 0.08 5.72
N ASN A 175 -12.92 -0.53 6.89
CA ASN A 175 -13.24 -1.92 7.18
C ASN A 175 -12.73 -2.91 6.11
N VAL A 176 -11.47 -2.78 5.74
CA VAL A 176 -10.78 -3.67 4.79
C VAL A 176 -9.62 -4.40 5.44
N ARG A 177 -9.14 -5.48 4.81
CA ARG A 177 -8.02 -6.31 5.26
C ARG A 177 -6.99 -6.56 4.18
#